data_64af1199d465f0916ccc99d26ee0d5b8
#
_entry.id   64af1199d465f0916ccc99d26ee0d5b8
#
_cell.length_a   1.000
_cell.length_b   1.000
_cell.length_c   1.000
_cell.angle_alpha   90.00
_cell.angle_beta   90.00
_cell.angle_gamma   90.00
#
_symmetry.space_group_name_H-M   'P 1'
#
loop_
_entity.id
_entity.type
_entity.pdbx_description
1 polymer ?
#
loop_
_entity_poly.entity_id
_entity_poly.type
_entity_poly.pdbx_seq_one_letter_code
_entity_poly.pdbx_strand_id
1 'polypeptide(L)'
;MTTVKVKETVAASADDVWRVLSDFGGIEPNEMIAGCSLEGEGVGAVRTITLNGGGEIVERLESQDDNARVFRYAIINDCPLPVENYTATVAVLDAGSGASQGDWTGNFEAAGAPEDQVITLIEGVYRGGIQRARDKLGV
;
A
#
# COMPACT_ATOMS: atom_id res chain seq x y z
N MET A 1 -17.78 -4.99 8.27
CA MET A 1 -16.58 -4.80 7.44
C MET A 1 -16.41 -3.33 7.05
N THR A 2 -15.22 -2.83 7.16
CA THR A 2 -14.91 -1.43 6.86
C THR A 2 -14.17 -1.35 5.53
N THR A 3 -14.51 -0.38 4.69
CA THR A 3 -13.81 -0.10 3.43
C THR A 3 -13.23 1.31 3.50
N VAL A 4 -11.94 1.42 3.21
CA VAL A 4 -11.24 2.71 3.10
C VAL A 4 -10.75 2.87 1.66
N LYS A 5 -10.98 4.04 1.10
CA LYS A 5 -10.58 4.33 -0.28
C LYS A 5 -9.90 5.70 -0.35
N VAL A 6 -8.71 5.73 -0.95
CA VAL A 6 -7.95 6.94 -1.21
C VAL A 6 -7.67 7.01 -2.71
N LYS A 7 -7.97 8.17 -3.31
CA LYS A 7 -7.68 8.46 -4.71
C LYS A 7 -6.92 9.77 -4.79
N GLU A 8 -5.76 9.77 -5.43
CA GLU A 8 -4.96 10.99 -5.59
C GLU A 8 -4.31 11.03 -6.97
N THR A 9 -4.24 12.23 -7.52
CA THR A 9 -3.57 12.47 -8.80
C THR A 9 -2.07 12.62 -8.56
N VAL A 10 -1.27 12.02 -9.47
CA VAL A 10 0.19 12.11 -9.46
C VAL A 10 0.64 12.71 -10.79
N ALA A 11 1.55 13.69 -10.73
CA ALA A 11 2.07 14.37 -11.91
C ALA A 11 3.19 13.54 -12.58
N ALA A 12 2.89 12.28 -12.87
CA ALA A 12 3.78 11.34 -13.55
C ALA A 12 2.93 10.35 -14.33
N SER A 13 3.51 9.69 -15.33
CA SER A 13 2.78 8.72 -16.15
C SER A 13 2.32 7.52 -15.31
N ALA A 14 1.23 6.88 -15.75
CA ALA A 14 0.73 5.69 -15.09
C ALA A 14 1.78 4.58 -15.03
N ASP A 15 2.59 4.42 -16.08
CA ASP A 15 3.65 3.41 -16.09
C ASP A 15 4.74 3.70 -15.06
N ASP A 16 5.14 4.96 -14.90
CA ASP A 16 6.15 5.34 -13.91
C ASP A 16 5.63 5.14 -12.49
N VAL A 17 4.40 5.55 -12.21
CA VAL A 17 3.78 5.35 -10.90
C VAL A 17 3.59 3.87 -10.60
N TRP A 18 3.14 3.09 -11.59
CA TRP A 18 2.98 1.65 -11.45
C TRP A 18 4.30 0.97 -11.09
N ARG A 19 5.39 1.36 -11.75
CA ARG A 19 6.71 0.79 -11.50
C ARG A 19 7.15 0.98 -10.05
N VAL A 20 6.82 2.12 -9.44
CA VAL A 20 7.14 2.38 -8.03
C VAL A 20 6.21 1.60 -7.11
N LEU A 21 4.90 1.69 -7.32
CA LEU A 21 3.93 1.09 -6.40
C LEU A 21 3.92 -0.44 -6.49
N SER A 22 4.17 -1.01 -7.66
CA SER A 22 4.18 -2.47 -7.83
C SER A 22 5.49 -3.14 -7.40
N ASP A 23 6.51 -2.36 -7.07
CA ASP A 23 7.74 -2.88 -6.46
C ASP A 23 7.46 -3.24 -5.00
N PHE A 24 6.97 -4.46 -4.80
CA PHE A 24 6.40 -4.92 -3.53
C PHE A 24 7.42 -4.89 -2.38
N GLY A 25 8.68 -5.18 -2.66
CA GLY A 25 9.77 -5.13 -1.68
C GLY A 25 10.46 -3.77 -1.60
N GLY A 26 10.04 -2.77 -2.37
CA GLY A 26 10.73 -1.49 -2.51
C GLY A 26 10.36 -0.43 -1.47
N ILE A 27 9.70 -0.80 -0.38
CA ILE A 27 9.37 0.13 0.70
C ILE A 27 10.65 0.54 1.43
N GLU A 28 10.88 1.84 1.52
CA GLU A 28 12.09 2.40 2.13
C GLU A 28 11.84 2.85 3.57
N PRO A 29 12.89 2.87 4.41
CA PRO A 29 12.77 3.40 5.78
C PRO A 29 12.27 4.84 5.79
N ASN A 30 11.47 5.16 6.79
CA ASN A 30 10.96 6.51 7.03
C ASN A 30 10.68 6.70 8.53
N GLU A 31 9.87 7.69 8.90
CA GLU A 31 9.56 7.97 10.30
C GLU A 31 8.83 6.81 11.00
N MET A 32 8.01 6.05 10.28
CA MET A 32 7.27 4.90 10.81
C MET A 32 7.98 3.57 10.58
N ILE A 33 8.71 3.45 9.48
CA ILE A 33 9.22 2.18 8.97
C ILE A 33 10.73 2.12 9.15
N ALA A 34 11.21 1.09 9.87
CA ALA A 34 12.64 0.83 10.04
C ALA A 34 13.23 0.11 8.84
N GLY A 35 12.46 -0.72 8.16
CA GLY A 35 12.91 -1.45 7.00
C GLY A 35 11.85 -2.35 6.40
N CYS A 36 12.17 -2.96 5.27
CA CYS A 36 11.31 -3.90 4.59
C CYS A 36 12.17 -5.01 3.98
N SER A 37 11.74 -6.25 4.14
CA SER A 37 12.38 -7.40 3.49
C SER A 37 11.36 -8.12 2.63
N LEU A 38 11.84 -8.80 1.57
CA LEU A 38 10.99 -9.52 0.63
C LEU A 38 11.48 -10.97 0.51
N GLU A 39 10.54 -11.91 0.58
CA GLU A 39 10.79 -13.32 0.30
C GLU A 39 9.93 -13.76 -0.89
N GLY A 40 10.56 -14.39 -1.88
CA GLY A 40 9.87 -14.85 -3.08
C GLY A 40 9.76 -13.77 -4.15
N GLU A 41 9.14 -14.13 -5.26
CA GLU A 41 8.94 -13.27 -6.42
C GLU A 41 7.51 -13.42 -6.93
N GLY A 42 6.95 -12.33 -7.47
CA GLY A 42 5.61 -12.34 -8.06
C GLY A 42 4.52 -12.67 -7.04
N VAL A 43 3.42 -13.21 -7.53
CA VAL A 43 2.29 -13.59 -6.69
C VAL A 43 2.73 -14.66 -5.68
N GLY A 44 2.35 -14.46 -4.43
CA GLY A 44 2.79 -15.31 -3.31
C GLY A 44 4.02 -14.76 -2.58
N ALA A 45 4.70 -13.74 -3.11
CA ALA A 45 5.81 -13.09 -2.40
C ALA A 45 5.30 -12.46 -1.10
N VAL A 46 6.16 -12.50 -0.07
CA VAL A 46 5.83 -11.98 1.26
C VAL A 46 6.81 -10.89 1.62
N ARG A 47 6.29 -9.72 1.97
CA ARG A 47 7.12 -8.63 2.51
C ARG A 47 6.88 -8.48 3.99
N THR A 48 7.94 -8.21 4.72
CA THR A 48 7.90 -7.93 6.15
C THR A 48 8.32 -6.48 6.36
N ILE A 49 7.41 -5.66 6.86
CA ILE A 49 7.64 -4.25 7.15
C ILE A 49 7.91 -4.13 8.64
N THR A 50 9.13 -3.75 9.01
CA THR A 50 9.52 -3.55 10.40
C THR A 50 9.25 -2.11 10.80
N LEU A 51 8.55 -1.92 11.91
CA LEU A 51 8.15 -0.59 12.40
C LEU A 51 9.15 -0.05 13.40
N ASN A 52 9.38 1.27 13.38
CA ASN A 52 10.30 1.94 14.31
C ASN A 52 9.86 1.83 15.76
N GLY A 53 8.56 1.78 16.03
CA GLY A 53 8.00 1.63 17.36
C GLY A 53 7.95 0.19 17.88
N GLY A 54 8.46 -0.76 17.10
CA GLY A 54 8.38 -2.19 17.38
C GLY A 54 7.23 -2.86 16.66
N GLY A 55 7.39 -4.16 16.40
CA GLY A 55 6.42 -4.95 15.67
C GLY A 55 6.65 -4.94 14.16
N GLU A 56 5.92 -5.79 13.50
CA GLU A 56 6.03 -6.00 12.05
C GLU A 56 4.66 -6.14 11.42
N ILE A 57 4.56 -5.70 10.17
CA ILE A 57 3.41 -5.97 9.31
C ILE A 57 3.90 -6.92 8.23
N VAL A 58 3.29 -8.11 8.15
CA VAL A 58 3.64 -9.13 7.16
C VAL A 58 2.53 -9.19 6.11
N GLU A 59 2.90 -8.94 4.86
CA GLU A 59 1.94 -8.85 3.77
C GLU A 59 2.31 -9.80 2.63
N ARG A 60 1.31 -10.47 2.07
CA ARG A 60 1.49 -11.38 0.95
C ARG A 60 0.82 -10.81 -0.30
N LEU A 61 1.54 -10.83 -1.42
CA LEU A 61 0.99 -10.43 -2.72
C LEU A 61 0.05 -11.52 -3.21
N GLU A 62 -1.24 -11.17 -3.35
CA GLU A 62 -2.29 -12.12 -3.71
C GLU A 62 -2.53 -12.19 -5.21
N SER A 63 -2.45 -11.06 -5.90
CA SER A 63 -2.61 -10.99 -7.36
C SER A 63 -1.91 -9.77 -7.91
N GLN A 64 -1.53 -9.84 -9.18
CA GLN A 64 -0.94 -8.69 -9.89
C GLN A 64 -1.22 -8.80 -11.38
N ASP A 65 -1.68 -7.70 -11.98
CA ASP A 65 -1.91 -7.58 -13.42
C ASP A 65 -1.20 -6.31 -13.90
N ASP A 66 -0.05 -6.48 -14.55
CA ASP A 66 0.76 -5.36 -15.04
C ASP A 66 0.08 -4.60 -16.18
N ASN A 67 -0.76 -5.25 -16.96
CA ASN A 67 -1.46 -4.60 -18.06
C ASN A 67 -2.59 -3.69 -17.56
N ALA A 68 -3.33 -4.16 -16.56
CA ALA A 68 -4.38 -3.38 -15.90
C ALA A 68 -3.83 -2.44 -14.84
N ARG A 69 -2.58 -2.59 -14.41
CA ARG A 69 -1.93 -1.85 -13.34
C ARG A 69 -2.72 -1.96 -12.03
N VAL A 70 -2.95 -3.20 -11.61
CA VAL A 70 -3.67 -3.52 -10.36
C VAL A 70 -2.94 -4.63 -9.63
N PHE A 71 -2.74 -4.48 -8.32
CA PHE A 71 -2.31 -5.59 -7.48
C PHE A 71 -3.12 -5.62 -6.18
N ARG A 72 -3.17 -6.81 -5.56
CA ARG A 72 -3.85 -7.03 -4.28
C ARG A 72 -2.90 -7.71 -3.33
N TYR A 73 -3.00 -7.35 -2.06
CA TYR A 73 -2.24 -7.99 -1.00
C TYR A 73 -3.09 -8.15 0.25
N ALA A 74 -2.64 -9.01 1.16
CA ALA A 74 -3.29 -9.25 2.43
C ALA A 74 -2.26 -9.18 3.56
N ILE A 75 -2.69 -8.72 4.73
CA ILE A 75 -1.89 -8.84 5.95
C ILE A 75 -2.12 -10.25 6.48
N ILE A 76 -1.03 -11.00 6.73
CA ILE A 76 -1.07 -12.41 7.12
C ILE A 76 -0.56 -12.70 8.53
N ASN A 77 -0.29 -11.66 9.32
CA ASN A 77 0.14 -11.82 10.72
C ASN A 77 -0.74 -10.98 11.66
N ASP A 78 -0.58 -11.21 12.96
CA ASP A 78 -1.13 -10.33 13.98
C ASP A 78 -0.25 -9.10 14.07
N CYS A 79 -0.60 -8.07 13.32
CA CYS A 79 0.22 -6.84 13.26
C CYS A 79 -0.24 -5.83 14.33
N PRO A 80 0.59 -4.81 14.62
CA PRO A 80 0.23 -3.79 15.59
C PRO A 80 -0.88 -2.83 15.15
N LEU A 81 -1.29 -2.89 13.88
CA LEU A 81 -2.42 -2.08 13.41
C LEU A 81 -3.74 -2.64 13.95
N PRO A 82 -4.72 -1.78 14.29
CA PRO A 82 -6.00 -2.20 14.86
C PRO A 82 -6.96 -2.71 13.76
N VAL A 83 -6.52 -3.72 13.00
CA VAL A 83 -7.28 -4.32 11.90
C VAL A 83 -7.21 -5.84 11.94
N GLU A 84 -8.25 -6.49 11.42
CA GLU A 84 -8.32 -7.94 11.20
C GLU A 84 -8.86 -8.21 9.81
N ASN A 85 -8.50 -9.34 9.22
CA ASN A 85 -8.97 -9.79 7.90
C ASN A 85 -8.73 -8.72 6.83
N TYR A 86 -7.53 -8.14 6.83
CA TYR A 86 -7.18 -7.01 5.98
C TYR A 86 -6.72 -7.47 4.60
N THR A 87 -7.37 -6.92 3.58
CA THR A 87 -6.94 -6.99 2.19
C THR A 87 -6.96 -5.61 1.57
N ALA A 88 -6.08 -5.36 0.63
CA ALA A 88 -6.04 -4.08 -0.08
C ALA A 88 -5.79 -4.28 -1.56
N THR A 89 -6.31 -3.34 -2.35
CA THR A 89 -6.12 -3.28 -3.80
C THR A 89 -5.51 -1.94 -4.16
N VAL A 90 -4.44 -1.97 -4.94
CA VAL A 90 -3.78 -0.77 -5.46
C VAL A 90 -3.93 -0.77 -6.97
N ALA A 91 -4.46 0.30 -7.52
CA ALA A 91 -4.61 0.48 -8.96
C ALA A 91 -4.02 1.81 -9.39
N VAL A 92 -3.46 1.85 -10.60
CA VAL A 92 -2.94 3.08 -11.20
C VAL A 92 -3.66 3.28 -12.53
N LEU A 93 -4.31 4.45 -12.67
CA LEU A 93 -5.06 4.80 -13.86
C LEU A 93 -4.37 5.94 -14.59
N ASP A 94 -4.44 5.91 -15.92
CA ASP A 94 -3.98 7.02 -16.74
C ASP A 94 -4.99 8.18 -16.60
N ALA A 95 -4.48 9.36 -16.26
CA ALA A 95 -5.31 10.56 -16.12
C ALA A 95 -5.12 11.54 -17.31
N GLY A 96 -4.36 11.14 -18.33
CA GLY A 96 -4.07 11.96 -19.50
C GLY A 96 -2.96 12.97 -19.25
N SER A 97 -2.38 13.50 -20.33
CA SER A 97 -1.36 14.56 -20.30
C SER A 97 -0.15 14.26 -19.41
N GLY A 98 0.25 12.97 -19.33
CA GLY A 98 1.39 12.56 -18.52
C GLY A 98 1.12 12.49 -17.03
N ALA A 99 -0.14 12.56 -16.62
CA ALA A 99 -0.56 12.40 -15.23
C ALA A 99 -1.25 11.06 -15.01
N SER A 100 -1.34 10.66 -13.75
CA SER A 100 -2.00 9.40 -13.37
C SER A 100 -2.81 9.60 -12.09
N GLN A 101 -3.61 8.60 -11.75
CA GLN A 101 -4.36 8.55 -10.51
C GLN A 101 -4.00 7.27 -9.77
N GLY A 102 -3.57 7.37 -8.53
CA GLY A 102 -3.40 6.24 -7.65
C GLY A 102 -4.67 6.00 -6.86
N ASP A 103 -5.19 4.77 -6.94
CA ASP A 103 -6.38 4.32 -6.20
C ASP A 103 -5.95 3.24 -5.23
N TRP A 104 -6.23 3.44 -3.96
CA TRP A 104 -5.89 2.49 -2.91
C TRP A 104 -7.13 2.17 -2.09
N THR A 105 -7.55 0.91 -2.10
CA THR A 105 -8.76 0.48 -1.40
C THR A 105 -8.44 -0.65 -0.45
N GLY A 106 -8.83 -0.51 0.82
CA GLY A 106 -8.68 -1.56 1.83
C GLY A 106 -10.02 -2.02 2.35
N ASN A 107 -10.10 -3.32 2.65
CA ASN A 107 -11.25 -3.94 3.30
C ASN A 107 -10.75 -4.68 4.53
N PHE A 108 -11.35 -4.42 5.68
CA PHE A 108 -10.90 -5.02 6.94
C PHE A 108 -11.99 -4.90 8.00
N GLU A 109 -11.73 -5.50 9.15
CA GLU A 109 -12.52 -5.30 10.37
C GLU A 109 -11.69 -4.47 11.34
N ALA A 110 -12.27 -3.40 11.89
CA ALA A 110 -11.60 -2.62 12.93
C ALA A 110 -11.56 -3.43 14.22
N ALA A 111 -10.39 -3.53 14.84
CA ALA A 111 -10.18 -4.32 16.05
C ALA A 111 -9.15 -3.63 16.94
N GLY A 112 -9.52 -3.32 18.16
CA GLY A 112 -8.62 -2.71 19.14
C GLY A 112 -8.65 -1.18 19.20
N ALA A 113 -9.46 -0.53 18.33
CA ALA A 113 -9.67 0.92 18.34
C ALA A 113 -11.02 1.23 17.70
N PRO A 114 -11.62 2.42 17.96
CA PRO A 114 -12.85 2.83 17.28
C PRO A 114 -12.71 2.90 15.78
N GLU A 115 -13.75 2.51 15.05
CA GLU A 115 -13.71 2.43 13.58
C GLU A 115 -13.26 3.73 12.92
N ASP A 116 -13.76 4.89 13.37
CA ASP A 116 -13.40 6.18 12.79
C ASP A 116 -11.90 6.50 12.92
N GLN A 117 -11.29 6.11 14.05
CA GLN A 117 -9.84 6.26 14.25
C GLN A 117 -9.04 5.34 13.33
N VAL A 118 -9.53 4.10 13.14
CA VAL A 118 -8.90 3.13 12.25
C VAL A 118 -8.96 3.61 10.81
N ILE A 119 -10.10 4.14 10.37
CA ILE A 119 -10.25 4.71 9.03
C ILE A 119 -9.24 5.82 8.80
N THR A 120 -9.10 6.76 9.72
CA THR A 120 -8.15 7.87 9.61
C THR A 120 -6.71 7.36 9.53
N LEU A 121 -6.37 6.37 10.34
CA LEU A 121 -5.03 5.75 10.33
C LEU A 121 -4.73 5.13 8.97
N ILE A 122 -5.64 4.32 8.45
CA ILE A 122 -5.43 3.60 7.18
C ILE A 122 -5.42 4.57 6.00
N GLU A 123 -6.26 5.59 5.99
CA GLU A 123 -6.18 6.65 4.97
C GLU A 123 -4.81 7.30 4.95
N GLY A 124 -4.23 7.57 6.12
CA GLY A 124 -2.88 8.13 6.23
C GLY A 124 -1.82 7.20 5.66
N VAL A 125 -1.94 5.91 5.89
CA VAL A 125 -1.02 4.90 5.33
C VAL A 125 -1.09 4.91 3.80
N TYR A 126 -2.27 4.96 3.22
CA TYR A 126 -2.45 4.96 1.76
C TYR A 126 -1.94 6.24 1.11
N ARG A 127 -2.23 7.40 1.72
CA ARG A 127 -1.69 8.68 1.25
C ARG A 127 -0.17 8.69 1.31
N GLY A 128 0.40 8.13 2.37
CA GLY A 128 1.85 7.97 2.49
C GLY A 128 2.46 7.11 1.40
N GLY A 129 1.78 6.04 0.98
CA GLY A 129 2.22 5.20 -0.12
C GLY A 129 2.23 5.93 -1.45
N ILE A 130 1.19 6.71 -1.74
CA ILE A 130 1.12 7.51 -2.97
C ILE A 130 2.15 8.65 -2.92
N GLN A 131 2.34 9.27 -1.76
CA GLN A 131 3.34 10.32 -1.60
C GLN A 131 4.76 9.78 -1.80
N ARG A 132 5.03 8.55 -1.36
CA ARG A 132 6.31 7.90 -1.62
C ARG A 132 6.58 7.78 -3.12
N ALA A 133 5.56 7.46 -3.91
CA ALA A 133 5.71 7.41 -5.37
C ALA A 133 6.06 8.79 -5.93
N ARG A 134 5.43 9.85 -5.45
CA ARG A 134 5.77 11.22 -5.86
C ARG A 134 7.22 11.57 -5.52
N ASP A 135 7.64 11.27 -4.29
CA ASP A 135 8.98 11.57 -3.81
C ASP A 135 10.03 10.82 -4.64
N LYS A 136 9.78 9.57 -4.94
CA LYS A 136 10.70 8.73 -5.70
C LYS A 136 10.82 9.19 -7.17
N LEU A 137 9.75 9.73 -7.72
CA LEU A 137 9.71 10.24 -9.09
C LEU A 137 10.07 11.72 -9.20
N GLY A 138 10.23 12.41 -8.08
CA GLY A 138 10.61 13.82 -8.05
C GLY A 138 9.49 14.77 -8.47
N VAL A 139 8.24 14.40 -8.18
CA VAL A 139 7.07 15.20 -8.58
C VAL A 139 6.20 15.65 -7.42
#